data_dacdbce4198296ae662e1193412dd75d
#
_entry.id   dacdbce4198296ae662e1193412dd75d
#
_cell.length_a   1.000
_cell.length_b   1.000
_cell.length_c   1.000
_cell.angle_alpha   90.00
_cell.angle_beta   90.00
_cell.angle_gamma   90.00
#
_symmetry.space_group_name_H-M   'P 1'
#
loop_
_entity.id
_entity.type
_entity.pdbx_description
1 polymer ?
#
loop_
_entity_poly.entity_id
_entity_poly.type
_entity_poly.pdbx_seq_one_letter_code
_entity_poly.pdbx_strand_id
1 'polypeptide(L)'
;MKTVRLYDLAHARTGDKGNRSNISVIAYRPEDFALLVAQVTEARVAEHFAYRKPTKVTRYVLPKIGAMNFVLDDVLDGGVNDALNLDMHGKSLSFHLLTLPIEIPEDRS
;
A
#
# COMPACT_ATOMS: atom_id res chain seq x y z
N MET A 1 9.61 -13.19 -16.40
CA MET A 1 9.40 -12.45 -15.15
C MET A 1 8.68 -13.33 -14.15
N LYS A 2 9.00 -13.16 -12.91
CA LYS A 2 8.39 -13.91 -11.83
C LYS A 2 7.52 -12.98 -11.01
N THR A 3 6.36 -13.46 -10.59
CA THR A 3 5.43 -12.64 -9.81
C THR A 3 5.54 -13.00 -8.34
N VAL A 4 5.75 -12.00 -7.51
CA VAL A 4 5.73 -12.14 -6.05
C VAL A 4 4.72 -11.17 -5.49
N ARG A 5 4.46 -11.26 -4.19
CA ARG A 5 3.60 -10.28 -3.54
C ARG A 5 4.45 -9.13 -3.02
N LEU A 6 3.84 -7.97 -2.90
CA LEU A 6 4.54 -6.83 -2.30
C LEU A 6 5.10 -7.22 -0.92
N TYR A 7 4.37 -8.07 -0.21
CA TYR A 7 4.79 -8.61 1.08
C TYR A 7 6.23 -9.15 1.07
N ASP A 8 6.64 -9.73 -0.05
CA ASP A 8 7.97 -10.35 -0.14
C ASP A 8 9.09 -9.31 -0.29
N LEU A 9 8.75 -8.08 -0.65
CA LEU A 9 9.74 -7.06 -0.96
C LEU A 9 9.72 -5.87 -0.01
N ALA A 10 8.67 -5.73 0.79
CA ALA A 10 8.49 -4.56 1.61
C ALA A 10 7.60 -4.86 2.81
N HIS A 11 7.64 -3.97 3.78
CA HIS A 11 6.65 -4.00 4.84
C HIS A 11 5.83 -2.72 4.77
N ALA A 12 4.67 -2.73 5.42
CA ALA A 12 3.75 -1.62 5.35
C ALA A 12 3.13 -1.34 6.70
N ARG A 13 2.79 -0.07 6.92
CA ARG A 13 2.15 0.37 8.15
C ARG A 13 0.97 1.27 7.77
N THR A 14 -0.11 1.17 8.52
CA THR A 14 -1.30 1.96 8.27
C THR A 14 -1.50 2.96 9.41
N GLY A 15 -1.82 4.20 9.01
CA GLY A 15 -2.33 5.20 9.94
C GLY A 15 -3.64 5.72 9.40
N ASP A 16 -4.46 6.31 10.25
CA ASP A 16 -5.70 6.88 9.77
C ASP A 16 -6.05 8.15 10.54
N LYS A 17 -6.87 8.98 9.89
CA LYS A 17 -7.40 10.20 10.46
C LYS A 17 -8.77 10.42 9.84
N GLY A 18 -9.83 10.14 10.60
CA GLY A 18 -11.18 10.28 10.06
C GLY A 18 -11.38 9.38 8.88
N ASN A 19 -11.76 9.93 7.76
CA ASN A 19 -12.00 9.16 6.54
C ASN A 19 -10.76 8.96 5.69
N ARG A 20 -9.63 9.47 6.14
CA ARG A 20 -8.38 9.37 5.38
C ARG A 20 -7.48 8.34 6.01
N SER A 21 -6.95 7.47 5.18
CA SER A 21 -5.98 6.48 5.63
C SER A 21 -4.67 6.72 4.92
N ASN A 22 -3.56 6.47 5.61
CA ASN A 22 -2.28 6.46 4.91
C ASN A 22 -1.59 5.14 5.16
N ILE A 23 -0.87 4.69 4.14
CA ILE A 23 -0.13 3.44 4.19
C ILE A 23 1.30 3.75 3.78
N SER A 24 2.24 3.47 4.69
CA SER A 24 3.66 3.61 4.38
C SER A 24 4.18 2.27 3.90
N VAL A 25 4.88 2.27 2.78
CA VAL A 25 5.49 1.07 2.21
C VAL A 25 7.00 1.28 2.23
N ILE A 26 7.71 0.40 2.92
CA ILE A 26 9.15 0.54 3.09
C ILE A 26 9.81 -0.72 2.51
N ALA A 27 10.69 -0.52 1.51
CA ALA A 27 11.39 -1.63 0.90
C ALA A 27 12.36 -2.27 1.90
N TYR A 28 12.41 -3.60 1.91
CA TYR A 28 13.39 -4.31 2.74
C TYR A 28 14.81 -4.08 2.24
N ARG A 29 14.97 -3.94 0.91
CA ARG A 29 16.28 -3.75 0.29
C ARG A 29 16.28 -2.48 -0.54
N PRO A 30 17.30 -1.65 -0.41
CA PRO A 30 17.36 -0.42 -1.22
C PRO A 30 17.31 -0.70 -2.73
N GLU A 31 17.88 -1.81 -3.18
CA GLU A 31 17.88 -2.12 -4.60
C GLU A 31 16.50 -2.44 -5.15
N ASP A 32 15.54 -2.78 -4.29
CA ASP A 32 14.18 -3.04 -4.72
C ASP A 32 13.32 -1.79 -4.79
N PHE A 33 13.82 -0.71 -4.26
CA PHE A 33 13.00 0.50 -4.17
C PHE A 33 12.59 1.03 -5.54
N ALA A 34 13.52 1.06 -6.49
CA ALA A 34 13.21 1.54 -7.84
C ALA A 34 12.14 0.67 -8.49
N LEU A 35 12.21 -0.64 -8.28
CA LEU A 35 11.21 -1.57 -8.78
C LEU A 35 9.84 -1.25 -8.19
N LEU A 36 9.79 -0.98 -6.90
CA LEU A 36 8.54 -0.66 -6.24
C LEU A 36 7.98 0.68 -6.70
N VAL A 37 8.84 1.68 -6.90
CA VAL A 37 8.40 2.97 -7.41
C VAL A 37 7.76 2.80 -8.78
N ALA A 38 8.32 1.92 -9.62
CA ALA A 38 7.78 1.70 -10.94
C ALA A 38 6.44 0.95 -10.93
N GLN A 39 6.23 0.06 -9.97
CA GLN A 39 5.07 -0.82 -10.01
C GLN A 39 3.97 -0.48 -9.00
N VAL A 40 4.32 0.10 -7.86
CA VAL A 40 3.31 0.47 -6.86
C VAL A 40 2.89 1.91 -7.10
N THR A 41 2.08 2.08 -8.13
CA THR A 41 1.64 3.40 -8.57
C THR A 41 0.29 3.75 -7.95
N GLU A 42 -0.07 5.04 -8.04
CA GLU A 42 -1.39 5.46 -7.57
C GLU A 42 -2.50 4.70 -8.25
N ALA A 43 -2.37 4.49 -9.57
CA ALA A 43 -3.39 3.78 -10.33
C ALA A 43 -3.54 2.34 -9.87
N ARG A 44 -2.44 1.64 -9.64
CA ARG A 44 -2.51 0.26 -9.19
C ARG A 44 -3.04 0.14 -7.78
N VAL A 45 -2.68 1.08 -6.91
CA VAL A 45 -3.20 1.08 -5.55
C VAL A 45 -4.70 1.38 -5.57
N ALA A 46 -5.13 2.34 -6.36
CA ALA A 46 -6.55 2.65 -6.48
C ALA A 46 -7.34 1.44 -6.97
N GLU A 47 -6.80 0.74 -7.96
CA GLU A 47 -7.45 -0.45 -8.48
C GLU A 47 -7.51 -1.57 -7.44
N HIS A 48 -6.42 -1.74 -6.70
CA HIS A 48 -6.33 -2.77 -5.67
C HIS A 48 -7.32 -2.53 -4.53
N PHE A 49 -7.63 -1.26 -4.28
CA PHE A 49 -8.60 -0.88 -3.25
C PHE A 49 -9.96 -0.47 -3.83
N ALA A 50 -10.24 -0.87 -5.07
CA ALA A 50 -11.48 -0.48 -5.73
C ALA A 50 -12.73 -0.87 -4.93
N TYR A 51 -12.68 -1.97 -4.20
CA TYR A 51 -13.79 -2.42 -3.38
C TYR A 51 -14.12 -1.42 -2.27
N ARG A 52 -13.16 -0.57 -1.89
CA ARG A 52 -13.35 0.46 -0.87
C ARG A 52 -13.73 1.81 -1.48
N LYS A 53 -13.66 1.91 -2.79
CA LYS A 53 -14.04 3.11 -3.54
C LYS A 53 -13.39 4.38 -3.03
N PRO A 54 -12.05 4.42 -2.92
CA PRO A 54 -11.41 5.65 -2.47
C PRO A 54 -11.68 6.77 -3.47
N THR A 55 -11.90 7.98 -2.96
CA THR A 55 -12.14 9.12 -3.84
C THR A 55 -10.85 9.65 -4.42
N LYS A 56 -9.73 9.38 -3.76
CA LYS A 56 -8.43 9.84 -4.24
C LYS A 56 -7.33 8.98 -3.63
N VAL A 57 -6.33 8.67 -4.42
CA VAL A 57 -5.12 8.02 -3.95
C VAL A 57 -3.94 8.91 -4.34
N THR A 58 -3.14 9.30 -3.37
CA THR A 58 -1.97 10.14 -3.59
C THR A 58 -0.73 9.42 -3.09
N ARG A 59 0.31 9.40 -3.90
CA ARG A 59 1.58 8.76 -3.54
C ARG A 59 2.66 9.80 -3.30
N TYR A 60 3.34 9.66 -2.17
CA TYR A 60 4.52 10.46 -1.87
C TYR A 60 5.72 9.52 -1.83
N VAL A 61 6.74 9.84 -2.61
CA VAL A 61 7.93 9.01 -2.71
C VAL A 61 9.02 9.62 -1.83
N LEU A 62 9.60 8.80 -0.97
CA LEU A 62 10.61 9.23 0.01
C LEU A 62 11.90 8.44 -0.24
N PRO A 63 12.64 8.83 -1.28
CA PRO A 63 13.79 8.01 -1.73
C PRO A 63 14.90 7.89 -0.72
N LYS A 64 15.07 8.90 0.14
CA LYS A 64 16.17 8.86 1.12
C LYS A 64 16.04 7.73 2.11
N ILE A 65 14.82 7.29 2.37
CA ILE A 65 14.58 6.21 3.32
C ILE A 65 14.01 4.97 2.65
N GLY A 66 13.96 4.95 1.31
CA GLY A 66 13.45 3.80 0.58
C GLY A 66 11.99 3.52 0.85
N ALA A 67 11.18 4.56 0.95
CA ALA A 67 9.79 4.41 1.33
C ALA A 67 8.87 5.21 0.43
N MET A 68 7.60 4.80 0.43
CA MET A 68 6.52 5.55 -0.22
C MET A 68 5.37 5.66 0.78
N ASN A 69 4.63 6.75 0.71
CA ASN A 69 3.44 6.89 1.53
C ASN A 69 2.25 7.11 0.62
N PHE A 70 1.20 6.32 0.81
CA PHE A 70 -0.04 6.43 0.05
C PHE A 70 -1.12 7.02 0.95
N VAL A 71 -1.77 8.06 0.47
CA VAL A 71 -2.91 8.65 1.17
C VAL A 71 -4.15 8.28 0.38
N LEU A 72 -5.07 7.58 1.05
CA LEU A 72 -6.31 7.12 0.44
C LEU A 72 -7.45 7.85 1.12
N ASP A 73 -8.18 8.64 0.36
CA ASP A 73 -9.30 9.42 0.91
C ASP A 73 -10.57 8.59 0.88
N ASP A 74 -11.30 8.64 1.96
CA ASP A 74 -12.64 8.07 2.09
C ASP A 74 -12.71 6.55 2.09
N VAL A 75 -11.57 5.87 2.22
CA VAL A 75 -11.59 4.40 2.25
C VAL A 75 -12.17 3.85 3.53
N LEU A 76 -12.14 4.63 4.61
CA LEU A 76 -12.64 4.18 5.90
C LEU A 76 -14.05 4.66 6.18
N ASP A 77 -14.66 5.30 5.21
CA ASP A 77 -15.95 5.95 5.40
C ASP A 77 -16.99 5.01 6.02
N GLY A 78 -17.22 3.87 5.39
CA GLY A 78 -18.16 2.90 5.91
C GLY A 78 -17.67 2.23 7.18
N GLY A 79 -16.36 2.03 7.28
CA GLY A 79 -15.78 1.34 8.42
C GLY A 79 -15.76 2.16 9.70
N VAL A 80 -15.77 3.46 9.56
CA VAL A 80 -15.72 4.32 10.74
C VAL A 80 -16.92 4.08 11.64
N ASN A 81 -18.05 3.73 11.07
CA ASN A 81 -19.26 3.50 11.82
C ASN A 81 -19.28 2.16 12.55
N ASP A 82 -18.31 1.31 12.26
CA ASP A 82 -18.22 0.01 12.89
C ASP A 82 -17.05 0.03 13.85
N ALA A 83 -17.31 0.46 15.05
CA ALA A 83 -16.28 0.64 16.06
C ALA A 83 -15.58 -0.67 16.40
N LEU A 84 -16.24 -1.80 16.23
CA LEU A 84 -15.65 -3.09 16.56
C LEU A 84 -14.49 -3.43 15.66
N ASN A 85 -14.50 -2.93 14.44
CA ASN A 85 -13.51 -3.29 13.46
C ASN A 85 -12.54 -2.18 13.13
N LEU A 86 -12.59 -1.09 13.87
CA LEU A 86 -11.81 0.09 13.52
C LEU A 86 -10.31 -0.22 13.42
N ASP A 87 -9.78 -0.88 14.43
CA ASP A 87 -8.35 -1.21 14.44
C ASP A 87 -8.02 -2.25 13.39
N MET A 88 -8.93 -3.18 13.19
CA MET A 88 -8.70 -4.22 12.18
C MET A 88 -8.75 -3.64 10.78
N HIS A 89 -9.56 -2.62 10.57
CA HIS A 89 -9.57 -1.95 9.26
C HIS A 89 -8.20 -1.36 8.93
N GLY A 90 -7.57 -0.70 9.89
CA GLY A 90 -6.26 -0.14 9.65
C GLY A 90 -5.26 -1.21 9.27
N LYS A 91 -5.22 -2.30 10.05
CA LYS A 91 -4.31 -3.41 9.75
C LYS A 91 -4.68 -4.09 8.45
N SER A 92 -5.97 -4.24 8.17
CA SER A 92 -6.42 -4.87 6.95
C SER A 92 -5.99 -4.11 5.71
N LEU A 93 -5.96 -2.79 5.77
CA LEU A 93 -5.56 -1.99 4.62
C LEU A 93 -4.09 -2.24 4.27
N SER A 94 -3.20 -2.22 5.26
CA SER A 94 -1.79 -2.49 4.97
C SER A 94 -1.58 -3.93 4.53
N PHE A 95 -2.23 -4.90 5.17
CA PHE A 95 -2.12 -6.29 4.75
C PHE A 95 -2.65 -6.49 3.35
N HIS A 96 -3.76 -5.84 3.02
CA HIS A 96 -4.32 -5.97 1.69
C HIS A 96 -3.37 -5.38 0.64
N LEU A 97 -2.77 -4.23 0.93
CA LEU A 97 -1.80 -3.66 0.00
C LEU A 97 -0.63 -4.62 -0.23
N LEU A 98 -0.20 -5.30 0.81
CA LEU A 98 0.93 -6.22 0.70
C LEU A 98 0.62 -7.44 -0.18
N THR A 99 -0.63 -7.67 -0.54
CA THR A 99 -0.98 -8.73 -1.48
C THR A 99 -0.85 -8.30 -2.94
N LEU A 100 -0.52 -7.02 -3.19
CA LEU A 100 -0.36 -6.52 -4.55
C LEU A 100 0.71 -7.31 -5.29
N PRO A 101 0.40 -7.84 -6.49
CA PRO A 101 1.40 -8.60 -7.25
C PRO A 101 2.47 -7.68 -7.81
N ILE A 102 3.71 -8.11 -7.69
CA ILE A 102 4.86 -7.38 -8.19
C ILE A 102 5.66 -8.32 -9.09
N GLU A 103 6.08 -7.83 -10.24
CA GLU A 103 6.88 -8.63 -11.15
C GLU A 103 8.35 -8.31 -10.97
N ILE A 104 9.13 -9.36 -10.83
CA ILE A 104 10.58 -9.22 -10.67
C ILE A 104 11.29 -10.07 -11.72
N PRO A 105 12.56 -9.74 -12.04
CA PRO A 105 13.34 -10.60 -12.92
C PRO A 105 13.51 -11.99 -12.34
N GLU A 106 13.56 -13.00 -13.20
CA GLU A 106 13.63 -14.38 -12.73
C GLU A 106 14.93 -14.72 -12.01
N ASP A 107 15.99 -14.02 -12.33
CA ASP A 107 17.26 -14.23 -11.65
C ASP A 107 17.31 -13.55 -10.29
N ARG A 108 16.27 -12.86 -9.94
CA ARG A 108 16.11 -12.19 -8.67
C ARG A 108 15.38 -13.12 -7.71
N SER A 109 15.91 -13.43 -6.59
CA SER A 109 15.22 -14.34 -5.67
C SER A 109 15.21 -13.87 -4.22
#